data_d9c6617967853106444ee040c1435f53
#
_entry.id   d9c6617967853106444ee040c1435f53
#
_cell.length_a   1.000
_cell.length_b   1.000
_cell.length_c   1.000
_cell.angle_alpha   90.00
_cell.angle_beta   90.00
_cell.angle_gamma   90.00
#
_symmetry.space_group_name_H-M   'P 1'
#
loop_
_entity.id
_entity.type
_entity.pdbx_description
1 polymer ?
#
loop_
_entity_poly.entity_id
_entity_poly.type
_entity_poly.pdbx_seq_one_letter_code
_entity_poly.pdbx_strand_id
1 'polypeptide(L)'
;LLESILATYAIIIAALSFLVCFFGTKYLISYLPKKKMTVMDYHKDGKPQVPRPGGPAVIAAVTISELILFAVTGSLSVLGLALVTLISGLIGVVDDMKTLGGVVKPALLLIGGIPFLALQYFFPQTIVFDHHLYLPLFSTPTNIPLIYPLLILVAIPIVTNTINTIDVLNGVVSGFILIAFVPVVFAMVLRLMVAKENPVIFVSVLPIIAASVAFYWFHKFPSKIFPGDSGAMALGAAYGSVAIIGGVEVVAVIAILPAIMNSFFFLSSVKRLVEHREIKSQPTIMLPDSKIISSDDPKAPVTLMRLLVSE
;
A
#
# COMPACT_ATOMS: atom_id res chain seq x y z
N LEU A 1 3.48 -33.83 0.04
CA LEU A 1 3.91 -33.48 1.40
C LEU A 1 4.35 -32.00 1.50
N LEU A 2 5.24 -31.52 0.59
CA LEU A 2 5.72 -30.13 0.61
C LEU A 2 4.59 -29.12 0.38
N GLU A 3 3.68 -29.41 -0.57
CA GLU A 3 2.53 -28.56 -0.87
C GLU A 3 1.54 -28.47 0.30
N SER A 4 1.28 -29.59 0.99
CA SER A 4 0.39 -29.61 2.16
C SER A 4 0.99 -28.84 3.34
N ILE A 5 2.31 -28.92 3.52
CA ILE A 5 3.04 -28.19 4.54
C ILE A 5 2.97 -26.68 4.24
N LEU A 6 3.23 -26.27 2.98
CA LEU A 6 3.15 -24.86 2.59
C LEU A 6 1.74 -24.28 2.74
N ALA A 7 0.69 -25.05 2.39
CA ALA A 7 -0.69 -24.65 2.59
C ALA A 7 -1.02 -24.44 4.08
N THR A 8 -0.50 -25.28 4.97
CA THR A 8 -0.68 -25.12 6.42
C THR A 8 0.01 -23.84 6.91
N TYR A 9 1.26 -23.60 6.51
CA TYR A 9 1.95 -22.35 6.85
C TYR A 9 1.24 -21.12 6.29
N ALA A 10 0.71 -21.17 5.09
CA ALA A 10 -0.06 -20.10 4.48
C ALA A 10 -1.23 -19.65 5.35
N ILE A 11 -2.02 -20.63 5.86
CA ILE A 11 -3.15 -20.36 6.75
C ILE A 11 -2.68 -19.79 8.09
N ILE A 12 -1.64 -20.37 8.69
CA ILE A 12 -1.12 -19.95 9.99
C ILE A 12 -0.57 -18.50 9.89
N ILE A 13 0.20 -18.19 8.85
CA ILE A 13 0.83 -16.88 8.67
C ILE A 13 -0.23 -15.82 8.36
N ALA A 14 -1.24 -16.14 7.53
CA ALA A 14 -2.37 -15.25 7.29
C ALA A 14 -3.17 -14.98 8.57
N ALA A 15 -3.47 -16.02 9.36
CA ALA A 15 -4.16 -15.89 10.64
C ALA A 15 -3.34 -15.05 11.64
N LEU A 16 -2.03 -15.26 11.71
CA LEU A 16 -1.12 -14.48 12.54
C LEU A 16 -1.17 -13.00 12.14
N SER A 17 -1.02 -12.69 10.84
CA SER A 17 -1.08 -11.33 10.33
C SER A 17 -2.41 -10.66 10.66
N PHE A 18 -3.53 -11.38 10.47
CA PHE A 18 -4.85 -10.89 10.84
C PHE A 18 -4.92 -10.56 12.33
N LEU A 19 -4.50 -11.47 13.21
CA LEU A 19 -4.58 -11.30 14.66
C LEU A 19 -3.68 -10.16 15.16
N VAL A 20 -2.44 -10.08 14.66
CA VAL A 20 -1.51 -9.00 15.03
C VAL A 20 -2.08 -7.66 14.60
N CYS A 21 -2.60 -7.54 13.37
CA CYS A 21 -3.22 -6.32 12.89
C CYS A 21 -4.49 -5.97 13.67
N PHE A 22 -5.38 -6.94 13.90
CA PHE A 22 -6.65 -6.74 14.60
C PHE A 22 -6.44 -6.26 16.05
N PHE A 23 -5.65 -6.98 16.81
CA PHE A 23 -5.40 -6.61 18.22
C PHE A 23 -4.51 -5.38 18.33
N GLY A 24 -3.52 -5.23 17.45
CA GLY A 24 -2.69 -4.03 17.36
C GLY A 24 -3.53 -2.79 17.08
N THR A 25 -4.44 -2.86 16.11
CA THR A 25 -5.36 -1.76 15.79
C THR A 25 -6.29 -1.45 16.96
N LYS A 26 -6.87 -2.48 17.60
CA LYS A 26 -7.72 -2.31 18.78
C LYS A 26 -6.97 -1.64 19.94
N TYR A 27 -5.71 -2.01 20.14
CA TYR A 27 -4.84 -1.36 21.13
C TYR A 27 -4.61 0.13 20.77
N LEU A 28 -4.27 0.43 19.51
CA LEU A 28 -4.03 1.81 19.05
C LEU A 28 -5.27 2.70 19.19
N ILE A 29 -6.47 2.19 18.90
CA ILE A 29 -7.74 2.92 19.12
C ILE A 29 -7.87 3.41 20.56
N SER A 30 -7.43 2.61 21.54
CA SER A 30 -7.48 2.96 22.96
C SER A 30 -6.29 3.79 23.43
N TYR A 31 -5.13 3.65 22.80
CA TYR A 31 -3.86 4.26 23.21
C TYR A 31 -3.67 5.66 22.64
N LEU A 32 -3.92 5.86 21.33
CA LEU A 32 -3.62 7.11 20.62
C LEU A 32 -4.38 8.33 21.20
N PRO A 33 -5.67 8.23 21.57
CA PRO A 33 -6.37 9.36 22.19
C PRO A 33 -5.74 9.82 23.51
N LYS A 34 -5.21 8.88 24.32
CA LYS A 34 -4.50 9.21 25.55
C LYS A 34 -3.22 10.01 25.31
N LYS A 35 -2.64 9.90 24.11
CA LYS A 35 -1.48 10.66 23.64
C LYS A 35 -1.86 11.89 22.82
N LYS A 36 -3.17 12.22 22.73
CA LYS A 36 -3.71 13.32 21.91
C LYS A 36 -3.38 13.18 20.42
N MET A 37 -3.16 11.94 19.96
CA MET A 37 -2.90 11.61 18.57
C MET A 37 -4.23 11.27 17.88
N THR A 38 -4.99 12.30 17.59
CA THR A 38 -6.29 12.23 16.93
C THR A 38 -6.38 13.32 15.87
N VAL A 39 -7.20 13.09 14.84
CA VAL A 39 -7.52 14.06 13.80
C VAL A 39 -9.03 14.17 13.64
N MET A 40 -9.49 15.32 13.18
CA MET A 40 -10.91 15.56 12.92
C MET A 40 -11.35 14.78 11.67
N ASP A 41 -12.45 14.04 11.78
CA ASP A 41 -13.08 13.43 10.62
C ASP A 41 -14.05 14.42 9.98
N TYR A 42 -13.61 15.01 8.87
CA TYR A 42 -14.39 16.02 8.14
C TYR A 42 -15.60 15.44 7.39
N HIS A 43 -15.68 14.11 7.25
CA HIS A 43 -16.71 13.41 6.51
C HIS A 43 -17.77 12.76 7.41
N LYS A 44 -17.86 13.20 8.68
CA LYS A 44 -18.91 12.79 9.62
C LYS A 44 -19.58 14.00 10.26
N ASP A 45 -20.88 13.85 10.53
CA ASP A 45 -21.61 14.81 11.34
C ASP A 45 -20.96 15.00 12.72
N GLY A 46 -20.93 16.23 13.19
CA GLY A 46 -20.28 16.60 14.44
C GLY A 46 -18.74 16.55 14.38
N LYS A 47 -18.15 16.17 13.26
CA LYS A 47 -16.69 16.14 13.01
C LYS A 47 -15.91 15.51 14.17
N PRO A 48 -16.15 14.24 14.53
CA PRO A 48 -15.56 13.60 15.69
C PRO A 48 -14.04 13.48 15.54
N GLN A 49 -13.35 13.42 16.68
CA GLN A 49 -11.92 13.11 16.72
C GLN A 49 -11.70 11.60 16.54
N VAL A 50 -10.89 11.23 15.56
CA VAL A 50 -10.55 9.84 15.23
C VAL A 50 -9.06 9.60 15.46
N PRO A 51 -8.66 8.50 16.11
CA PRO A 51 -7.26 8.13 16.33
C PRO A 51 -6.48 8.02 15.02
N ARG A 52 -5.23 8.51 14.99
CA ARG A 52 -4.27 8.41 13.88
C ARG A 52 -2.85 8.53 14.44
N PRO A 53 -1.84 7.74 13.93
CA PRO A 53 -1.93 6.76 12.84
C PRO A 53 -2.24 5.34 13.33
N GLY A 54 -3.00 4.59 12.54
CA GLY A 54 -3.24 3.15 12.72
C GLY A 54 -2.20 2.26 12.02
N GLY A 55 -1.42 2.85 11.12
CA GLY A 55 -0.44 2.16 10.29
C GLY A 55 0.58 1.29 11.03
N PRO A 56 1.07 1.64 12.22
CA PRO A 56 1.98 0.79 12.97
C PRO A 56 1.46 -0.65 13.19
N ALA A 57 0.15 -0.84 13.33
CA ALA A 57 -0.43 -2.18 13.44
C ALA A 57 -0.34 -2.97 12.12
N VAL A 58 -0.55 -2.31 10.99
CA VAL A 58 -0.41 -2.89 9.64
C VAL A 58 1.05 -3.25 9.36
N ILE A 59 1.98 -2.32 9.62
CA ILE A 59 3.42 -2.52 9.44
C ILE A 59 3.88 -3.74 10.24
N ALA A 60 3.55 -3.80 11.53
CA ALA A 60 3.93 -4.90 12.39
C ALA A 60 3.36 -6.24 11.89
N ALA A 61 2.08 -6.27 11.54
CA ALA A 61 1.41 -7.47 11.08
C ALA A 61 2.03 -8.04 9.80
N VAL A 62 2.21 -7.22 8.77
CA VAL A 62 2.79 -7.65 7.50
C VAL A 62 4.26 -8.03 7.71
N THR A 63 5.06 -7.14 8.30
CA THR A 63 6.51 -7.38 8.44
C THR A 63 6.82 -8.63 9.26
N ILE A 64 6.17 -8.82 10.42
CA ILE A 64 6.39 -10.00 11.27
C ILE A 64 6.01 -11.28 10.51
N SER A 65 4.87 -11.28 9.83
CA SER A 65 4.39 -12.45 9.09
C SER A 65 5.32 -12.81 7.93
N GLU A 66 5.79 -11.82 7.18
CA GLU A 66 6.74 -12.03 6.08
C GLU A 66 8.12 -12.47 6.59
N LEU A 67 8.60 -11.95 7.71
CA LEU A 67 9.85 -12.41 8.33
C LEU A 67 9.75 -13.86 8.81
N ILE A 68 8.61 -14.29 9.32
CA ILE A 68 8.37 -15.69 9.68
C ILE A 68 8.32 -16.57 8.42
N LEU A 69 7.63 -16.11 7.36
CA LEU A 69 7.61 -16.82 6.08
C LEU A 69 9.03 -16.96 5.50
N PHE A 70 9.83 -15.89 5.56
CA PHE A 70 11.24 -15.95 5.18
C PHE A 70 12.03 -16.95 6.03
N ALA A 71 11.88 -16.94 7.36
CA ALA A 71 12.59 -17.85 8.25
C ALA A 71 12.27 -19.35 7.96
N VAL A 72 11.04 -19.62 7.52
CA VAL A 72 10.60 -20.99 7.17
C VAL A 72 11.06 -21.40 5.77
N THR A 73 11.07 -20.46 4.81
CA THR A 73 11.26 -20.78 3.38
C THR A 73 12.65 -20.41 2.85
N GLY A 74 13.38 -19.53 3.51
CA GLY A 74 14.64 -18.96 3.05
C GLY A 74 14.49 -18.02 1.83
N SER A 75 13.26 -17.65 1.43
CA SER A 75 13.02 -16.85 0.23
C SER A 75 13.48 -15.41 0.39
N LEU A 76 14.53 -15.02 -0.31
CA LEU A 76 15.03 -13.65 -0.29
C LEU A 76 14.04 -12.65 -0.91
N SER A 77 13.17 -13.07 -1.83
CA SER A 77 12.10 -12.23 -2.37
C SER A 77 11.11 -11.82 -1.27
N VAL A 78 10.76 -12.76 -0.38
CA VAL A 78 9.91 -12.50 0.79
C VAL A 78 10.61 -11.58 1.80
N LEU A 79 11.89 -11.80 2.05
CA LEU A 79 12.68 -10.88 2.89
C LEU A 79 12.71 -9.47 2.30
N GLY A 80 12.91 -9.34 0.99
CA GLY A 80 12.85 -8.07 0.29
C GLY A 80 11.52 -7.36 0.49
N LEU A 81 10.41 -8.08 0.31
CA LEU A 81 9.05 -7.56 0.55
C LEU A 81 8.89 -7.07 2.00
N ALA A 82 9.32 -7.86 2.98
CA ALA A 82 9.26 -7.48 4.39
C ALA A 82 10.02 -6.17 4.66
N LEU A 83 11.25 -6.05 4.15
CA LEU A 83 12.10 -4.87 4.35
C LEU A 83 11.56 -3.64 3.62
N VAL A 84 11.09 -3.77 2.38
CA VAL A 84 10.47 -2.69 1.61
C VAL A 84 9.24 -2.15 2.33
N THR A 85 8.36 -3.05 2.81
CA THR A 85 7.17 -2.69 3.58
C THR A 85 7.53 -1.98 4.88
N LEU A 86 8.50 -2.52 5.62
CA LEU A 86 8.97 -1.94 6.88
C LEU A 86 9.55 -0.54 6.67
N ILE A 87 10.48 -0.37 5.73
CA ILE A 87 11.16 0.91 5.49
C ILE A 87 10.15 1.96 5.03
N SER A 88 9.30 1.63 4.05
CA SER A 88 8.30 2.57 3.54
C SER A 88 7.26 2.93 4.61
N GLY A 89 6.84 1.95 5.42
CA GLY A 89 5.96 2.18 6.56
C GLY A 89 6.59 3.07 7.63
N LEU A 90 7.88 2.89 7.95
CA LEU A 90 8.61 3.73 8.90
C LEU A 90 8.79 5.17 8.38
N ILE A 91 9.04 5.36 7.09
CA ILE A 91 9.03 6.70 6.47
C ILE A 91 7.65 7.34 6.69
N GLY A 92 6.57 6.58 6.50
CA GLY A 92 5.22 7.06 6.79
C GLY A 92 4.98 7.38 8.26
N VAL A 93 5.56 6.62 9.21
CA VAL A 93 5.50 6.96 10.65
C VAL A 93 6.18 8.30 10.92
N VAL A 94 7.35 8.54 10.31
CA VAL A 94 8.03 9.83 10.41
C VAL A 94 7.17 10.96 9.85
N ASP A 95 6.51 10.73 8.71
CA ASP A 95 5.61 11.70 8.09
C ASP A 95 4.34 11.97 8.93
N ASP A 96 3.79 10.95 9.58
CA ASP A 96 2.69 11.12 10.53
C ASP A 96 3.08 11.97 11.76
N MET A 97 4.33 11.88 12.19
CA MET A 97 4.88 12.63 13.34
C MET A 97 5.40 14.02 12.96
N LYS A 98 6.04 14.14 11.80
CA LYS A 98 6.68 15.37 11.31
C LYS A 98 6.38 15.46 9.82
N THR A 99 5.37 16.21 9.44
CA THR A 99 4.97 16.37 8.03
C THR A 99 6.18 16.60 7.13
N LEU A 100 6.45 15.63 6.26
CA LEU A 100 7.52 15.71 5.27
C LEU A 100 7.03 16.57 4.09
N GLY A 101 7.92 17.39 3.56
CA GLY A 101 7.59 18.21 2.38
C GLY A 101 7.34 17.36 1.13
N GLY A 102 6.54 17.90 0.20
CA GLY A 102 6.09 17.18 -1.00
C GLY A 102 7.20 16.62 -1.91
N VAL A 103 8.45 17.12 -1.80
CA VAL A 103 9.63 16.60 -2.51
C VAL A 103 10.40 15.60 -1.64
N VAL A 104 10.49 15.86 -0.33
CA VAL A 104 11.28 15.04 0.61
C VAL A 104 10.69 13.65 0.75
N LYS A 105 9.37 13.54 0.83
CA LYS A 105 8.66 12.28 0.99
C LYS A 105 8.90 11.31 -0.18
N PRO A 106 8.68 11.67 -1.47
CA PRO A 106 9.02 10.78 -2.58
C PRO A 106 10.51 10.45 -2.66
N ALA A 107 11.40 11.40 -2.33
CA ALA A 107 12.84 11.17 -2.33
C ALA A 107 13.27 10.13 -1.28
N LEU A 108 12.71 10.20 -0.06
CA LEU A 108 12.95 9.18 0.96
C LEU A 108 12.40 7.81 0.57
N LEU A 109 11.28 7.76 -0.13
CA LEU A 109 10.68 6.51 -0.60
C LEU A 109 11.55 5.76 -1.63
N LEU A 110 12.49 6.43 -2.31
CA LEU A 110 13.49 5.74 -3.14
C LEU A 110 14.30 4.73 -2.32
N ILE A 111 14.55 5.02 -1.03
CA ILE A 111 15.23 4.10 -0.11
C ILE A 111 14.40 2.81 0.06
N GLY A 112 13.08 2.90 -0.06
CA GLY A 112 12.17 1.75 0.04
C GLY A 112 12.46 0.65 -0.99
N GLY A 113 12.96 0.98 -2.20
CA GLY A 113 13.32 0.01 -3.23
C GLY A 113 14.70 -0.64 -3.06
N ILE A 114 15.57 -0.04 -2.23
CA ILE A 114 16.96 -0.52 -2.06
C ILE A 114 17.05 -1.97 -1.57
N PRO A 115 16.21 -2.47 -0.65
CA PRO A 115 16.32 -3.86 -0.18
C PRO A 115 16.32 -4.90 -1.29
N PHE A 116 15.49 -4.77 -2.31
CA PHE A 116 15.48 -5.70 -3.44
C PHE A 116 16.81 -5.70 -4.19
N LEU A 117 17.35 -4.51 -4.47
CA LEU A 117 18.60 -4.36 -5.19
C LEU A 117 19.81 -4.86 -4.38
N ALA A 118 19.82 -4.58 -3.08
CA ALA A 118 20.86 -5.03 -2.17
C ALA A 118 20.86 -6.57 -2.06
N LEU A 119 19.68 -7.19 -1.87
CA LEU A 119 19.57 -8.65 -1.81
C LEU A 119 20.00 -9.30 -3.13
N GLN A 120 19.60 -8.77 -4.29
CA GLN A 120 20.04 -9.30 -5.58
C GLN A 120 21.56 -9.13 -5.79
N TYR A 121 22.13 -8.02 -5.33
CA TYR A 121 23.58 -7.76 -5.44
C TYR A 121 24.40 -8.68 -4.53
N PHE A 122 24.02 -8.85 -3.26
CA PHE A 122 24.75 -9.68 -2.30
C PHE A 122 24.51 -11.18 -2.50
N PHE A 123 23.41 -11.56 -3.12
CA PHE A 123 23.04 -12.97 -3.38
C PHE A 123 22.75 -13.20 -4.85
N PRO A 124 23.75 -13.02 -5.75
CA PRO A 124 23.55 -13.05 -7.20
C PRO A 124 23.11 -14.43 -7.72
N GLN A 125 23.34 -15.49 -6.96
CA GLN A 125 22.90 -16.86 -7.31
C GLN A 125 21.42 -17.10 -7.03
N THR A 126 20.76 -16.19 -6.32
CA THR A 126 19.34 -16.29 -5.99
C THR A 126 18.57 -15.26 -6.79
N ILE A 127 17.52 -15.68 -7.47
CA ILE A 127 16.62 -14.75 -8.16
C ILE A 127 15.70 -14.13 -7.11
N VAL A 128 15.93 -12.85 -6.80
CA VAL A 128 15.08 -12.08 -5.87
C VAL A 128 13.87 -11.51 -6.60
N PHE A 129 14.06 -11.09 -7.85
CA PHE A 129 13.03 -10.65 -8.79
C PHE A 129 13.44 -11.00 -10.22
N ASP A 130 12.44 -11.20 -11.07
CA ASP A 130 12.68 -11.46 -12.50
C ASP A 130 12.93 -10.11 -13.22
N HIS A 131 13.84 -10.10 -14.19
CA HIS A 131 14.14 -8.93 -15.03
C HIS A 131 13.26 -8.87 -16.30
N HIS A 132 12.27 -9.75 -16.39
CA HIS A 132 11.36 -9.83 -17.51
C HIS A 132 10.07 -9.05 -17.24
N LEU A 133 9.74 -8.12 -18.13
CA LEU A 133 8.47 -7.42 -18.10
C LEU A 133 7.46 -8.14 -19.00
N TYR A 134 6.36 -8.60 -18.42
CA TYR A 134 5.29 -9.32 -19.10
C TYR A 134 4.23 -8.32 -19.60
N LEU A 135 4.31 -7.95 -20.88
CA LEU A 135 3.38 -7.05 -21.52
C LEU A 135 2.24 -7.83 -22.18
N PRO A 136 0.95 -7.49 -21.92
CA PRO A 136 -0.20 -8.28 -22.38
C PRO A 136 -0.32 -8.45 -23.90
N LEU A 137 0.27 -7.55 -24.67
CA LEU A 137 0.20 -7.54 -26.15
C LEU A 137 1.38 -8.24 -26.83
N PHE A 138 2.34 -8.72 -26.04
CA PHE A 138 3.54 -9.39 -26.57
C PHE A 138 3.56 -10.85 -26.14
N SER A 139 3.84 -11.73 -27.10
CA SER A 139 3.91 -13.19 -26.86
C SER A 139 5.15 -13.61 -26.06
N THR A 140 6.18 -12.77 -26.04
CA THR A 140 7.43 -13.03 -25.32
C THR A 140 7.70 -11.91 -24.31
N PRO A 141 8.17 -12.27 -23.10
CA PRO A 141 8.52 -11.24 -22.11
C PRO A 141 9.73 -10.43 -22.59
N THR A 142 9.72 -9.13 -22.27
CA THR A 142 10.82 -8.24 -22.59
C THR A 142 11.86 -8.28 -21.48
N ASN A 143 13.05 -8.80 -21.80
CA ASN A 143 14.17 -8.83 -20.87
C ASN A 143 14.89 -7.49 -20.83
N ILE A 144 14.90 -6.83 -19.65
CA ILE A 144 15.46 -5.48 -19.45
C ILE A 144 16.39 -5.41 -18.23
N PRO A 145 17.44 -6.26 -18.14
CA PRO A 145 18.24 -6.45 -16.91
C PRO A 145 18.92 -5.19 -16.40
N LEU A 146 19.26 -4.23 -17.28
CA LEU A 146 19.88 -2.96 -16.89
C LEU A 146 18.88 -1.91 -16.43
N ILE A 147 17.66 -1.93 -16.99
CA ILE A 147 16.63 -0.93 -16.72
C ILE A 147 15.76 -1.36 -15.53
N TYR A 148 15.52 -2.65 -15.36
CA TYR A 148 14.61 -3.17 -14.35
C TYR A 148 14.98 -2.75 -12.90
N PRO A 149 16.25 -2.76 -12.48
CA PRO A 149 16.64 -2.22 -11.16
C PRO A 149 16.24 -0.76 -10.96
N LEU A 150 16.39 0.07 -11.99
CA LEU A 150 15.96 1.48 -11.95
C LEU A 150 14.42 1.59 -11.88
N LEU A 151 13.70 0.72 -12.59
CA LEU A 151 12.24 0.66 -12.51
C LEU A 151 11.78 0.32 -11.10
N ILE A 152 12.44 -0.61 -10.37
CA ILE A 152 12.10 -0.93 -8.98
C ILE A 152 12.25 0.31 -8.10
N LEU A 153 13.38 1.02 -8.20
CA LEU A 153 13.64 2.23 -7.40
C LEU A 153 12.59 3.33 -7.63
N VAL A 154 12.00 3.39 -8.82
CA VAL A 154 10.99 4.40 -9.17
C VAL A 154 9.57 3.87 -8.92
N ALA A 155 9.31 2.60 -9.21
CA ALA A 155 7.97 2.00 -9.08
C ALA A 155 7.51 1.95 -7.62
N ILE A 156 8.38 1.54 -6.68
CA ILE A 156 8.02 1.47 -5.26
C ILE A 156 7.57 2.84 -4.72
N PRO A 157 8.33 3.94 -4.87
CA PRO A 157 7.87 5.27 -4.48
C PRO A 157 6.57 5.70 -5.16
N ILE A 158 6.44 5.48 -6.47
CA ILE A 158 5.24 5.87 -7.22
C ILE A 158 4.01 5.14 -6.69
N VAL A 159 4.06 3.81 -6.60
CA VAL A 159 2.93 3.01 -6.09
C VAL A 159 2.60 3.40 -4.65
N THR A 160 3.61 3.49 -3.80
CA THR A 160 3.47 3.85 -2.38
C THR A 160 2.80 5.22 -2.21
N ASN A 161 3.30 6.24 -2.91
CA ASN A 161 2.74 7.58 -2.84
C ASN A 161 1.35 7.67 -3.48
N THR A 162 1.12 6.94 -4.58
CA THR A 162 -0.18 6.87 -5.26
C THR A 162 -1.26 6.29 -4.35
N ILE A 163 -0.95 5.20 -3.64
CA ILE A 163 -1.88 4.61 -2.66
C ILE A 163 -2.11 5.56 -1.48
N ASN A 164 -1.09 6.30 -1.07
CA ASN A 164 -1.26 7.30 -0.03
C ASN A 164 -2.16 8.48 -0.44
N THR A 165 -2.12 8.89 -1.71
CA THR A 165 -2.93 10.02 -2.20
C THR A 165 -4.42 9.70 -2.35
N ILE A 166 -4.82 8.43 -2.43
CA ILE A 166 -6.23 8.03 -2.51
C ILE A 166 -6.90 7.93 -1.13
N ASP A 167 -6.14 8.02 -0.03
CA ASP A 167 -6.66 7.91 1.33
C ASP A 167 -7.36 9.20 1.78
N VAL A 168 -8.50 9.49 1.16
CA VAL A 168 -9.27 10.73 1.39
C VAL A 168 -10.58 10.49 2.15
N LEU A 169 -11.06 9.26 2.23
CA LEU A 169 -12.34 8.89 2.88
C LEU A 169 -12.17 7.66 3.78
N ASN A 170 -13.12 7.52 4.71
CA ASN A 170 -13.20 6.35 5.59
C ASN A 170 -13.19 5.04 4.78
N GLY A 171 -12.26 4.16 5.07
CA GLY A 171 -12.17 2.84 4.47
C GLY A 171 -11.50 2.75 3.11
N VAL A 172 -11.18 3.90 2.48
CA VAL A 172 -10.73 3.89 1.07
C VAL A 172 -9.42 3.14 0.92
N VAL A 173 -8.34 3.50 1.59
CA VAL A 173 -7.05 2.86 1.30
C VAL A 173 -7.06 1.36 1.56
N SER A 174 -7.58 0.91 2.69
CA SER A 174 -7.60 -0.53 3.00
C SER A 174 -8.59 -1.31 2.13
N GLY A 175 -9.76 -0.73 1.83
CA GLY A 175 -10.73 -1.33 0.91
C GLY A 175 -10.24 -1.35 -0.54
N PHE A 176 -9.62 -0.26 -1.00
CA PHE A 176 -9.07 -0.17 -2.35
C PHE A 176 -7.96 -1.20 -2.59
N ILE A 177 -7.04 -1.36 -1.64
CA ILE A 177 -5.96 -2.37 -1.73
C ILE A 177 -6.55 -3.78 -1.82
N LEU A 178 -7.59 -4.09 -1.04
CA LEU A 178 -8.26 -5.40 -1.12
C LEU A 178 -8.86 -5.66 -2.51
N ILE A 179 -9.49 -4.66 -3.11
CA ILE A 179 -10.04 -4.75 -4.47
C ILE A 179 -8.91 -4.88 -5.50
N ALA A 180 -7.85 -4.08 -5.36
CA ALA A 180 -6.70 -4.10 -6.27
C ALA A 180 -5.94 -5.43 -6.24
N PHE A 181 -5.93 -6.14 -5.11
CA PHE A 181 -5.34 -7.48 -5.03
C PHE A 181 -6.14 -8.55 -5.78
N VAL A 182 -7.42 -8.38 -6.07
CA VAL A 182 -8.23 -9.39 -6.77
C VAL A 182 -7.61 -9.77 -8.13
N PRO A 183 -7.41 -8.85 -9.08
CA PRO A 183 -6.78 -9.20 -10.36
C PRO A 183 -5.31 -9.63 -10.21
N VAL A 184 -4.57 -9.10 -9.24
CA VAL A 184 -3.18 -9.49 -8.96
C VAL A 184 -3.11 -10.94 -8.51
N VAL A 185 -3.93 -11.34 -7.54
CA VAL A 185 -4.02 -12.72 -7.06
C VAL A 185 -4.43 -13.66 -8.20
N PHE A 186 -5.42 -13.27 -9.01
CA PHE A 186 -5.84 -14.05 -10.16
C PHE A 186 -4.70 -14.26 -11.16
N ALA A 187 -3.96 -13.21 -11.50
CA ALA A 187 -2.81 -13.30 -12.38
C ALA A 187 -1.70 -14.19 -11.80
N MET A 188 -1.42 -14.07 -10.50
CA MET A 188 -0.43 -14.93 -9.82
C MET A 188 -0.85 -16.41 -9.80
N VAL A 189 -2.15 -16.70 -9.60
CA VAL A 189 -2.67 -18.08 -9.71
C VAL A 189 -2.47 -18.62 -11.11
N LEU A 190 -2.76 -17.85 -12.15
CA LEU A 190 -2.51 -18.27 -13.54
C LEU A 190 -1.03 -18.54 -13.79
N ARG A 191 -0.13 -17.68 -13.31
CA ARG A 191 1.33 -17.91 -13.44
C ARG A 191 1.78 -19.15 -12.68
N LEU A 192 1.28 -19.38 -11.47
CA LEU A 192 1.57 -20.58 -10.70
C LEU A 192 1.15 -21.86 -11.45
N MET A 193 -0.03 -21.83 -12.08
CA MET A 193 -0.56 -23.01 -12.83
C MET A 193 0.17 -23.26 -14.16
N VAL A 194 0.51 -22.18 -14.89
CA VAL A 194 1.06 -22.27 -16.24
C VAL A 194 2.59 -22.30 -16.23
N ALA A 195 3.22 -21.38 -15.51
CA ALA A 195 4.67 -21.19 -15.49
C ALA A 195 5.37 -21.99 -14.36
N LYS A 196 4.61 -22.69 -13.50
CA LYS A 196 5.14 -23.43 -12.33
C LYS A 196 6.01 -22.54 -11.43
N GLU A 197 5.59 -21.32 -11.24
CA GLU A 197 6.28 -20.34 -10.39
C GLU A 197 6.41 -20.81 -8.94
N ASN A 198 7.28 -20.15 -8.18
CA ASN A 198 7.49 -20.50 -6.77
C ASN A 198 6.22 -20.19 -5.94
N PRO A 199 5.55 -21.20 -5.37
CA PRO A 199 4.32 -20.97 -4.62
C PRO A 199 4.51 -20.12 -3.35
N VAL A 200 5.73 -19.96 -2.85
CA VAL A 200 6.06 -19.12 -1.69
C VAL A 200 5.74 -17.64 -1.98
N ILE A 201 5.97 -17.20 -3.23
CA ILE A 201 5.63 -15.83 -3.64
C ILE A 201 4.12 -15.61 -3.60
N PHE A 202 3.33 -16.59 -4.01
CA PHE A 202 1.88 -16.53 -3.89
C PHE A 202 1.43 -16.50 -2.41
N VAL A 203 2.07 -17.30 -1.54
CA VAL A 203 1.76 -17.32 -0.10
C VAL A 203 2.04 -15.97 0.56
N SER A 204 3.06 -15.23 0.13
CA SER A 204 3.39 -13.91 0.70
C SER A 204 2.33 -12.83 0.47
N VAL A 205 1.36 -13.05 -0.43
CA VAL A 205 0.23 -12.12 -0.59
C VAL A 205 -0.77 -12.23 0.56
N LEU A 206 -0.91 -13.41 1.17
CA LEU A 206 -1.95 -13.69 2.15
C LEU A 206 -1.82 -12.87 3.44
N PRO A 207 -0.62 -12.69 4.04
CA PRO A 207 -0.45 -11.82 5.20
C PRO A 207 -0.90 -10.36 4.94
N ILE A 208 -0.64 -9.85 3.74
CA ILE A 208 -0.98 -8.47 3.37
C ILE A 208 -2.51 -8.32 3.26
N ILE A 209 -3.16 -9.27 2.59
CA ILE A 209 -4.63 -9.30 2.49
C ILE A 209 -5.24 -9.46 3.89
N ALA A 210 -4.72 -10.37 4.70
CA ALA A 210 -5.24 -10.64 6.05
C ALA A 210 -5.12 -9.41 6.97
N ALA A 211 -3.95 -8.72 6.95
CA ALA A 211 -3.77 -7.45 7.66
C ALA A 211 -4.73 -6.36 7.15
N SER A 212 -4.89 -6.25 5.82
CA SER A 212 -5.79 -5.27 5.21
C SER A 212 -7.25 -5.51 5.61
N VAL A 213 -7.72 -6.76 5.63
CA VAL A 213 -9.07 -7.14 6.08
C VAL A 213 -9.27 -6.80 7.55
N ALA A 214 -8.28 -7.15 8.42
CA ALA A 214 -8.33 -6.84 9.84
C ALA A 214 -8.39 -5.34 10.11
N PHE A 215 -7.57 -4.56 9.38
CA PHE A 215 -7.55 -3.11 9.49
C PHE A 215 -8.84 -2.48 8.95
N TYR A 216 -9.34 -2.96 7.79
CA TYR A 216 -10.57 -2.48 7.16
C TYR A 216 -11.77 -2.58 8.10
N TRP A 217 -11.83 -3.59 8.97
CA TRP A 217 -12.88 -3.74 9.97
C TRP A 217 -13.06 -2.50 10.86
N PHE A 218 -11.97 -1.81 11.18
CA PHE A 218 -11.95 -0.59 11.99
C PHE A 218 -11.94 0.68 11.16
N HIS A 219 -11.41 0.62 9.94
CA HIS A 219 -11.23 1.77 9.06
C HIS A 219 -12.45 2.07 8.19
N LYS A 220 -13.31 1.07 7.89
CA LYS A 220 -14.56 1.30 7.12
C LYS A 220 -15.46 2.32 7.82
N PHE A 221 -16.34 2.97 7.03
CA PHE A 221 -17.30 3.94 7.56
C PHE A 221 -18.28 3.30 8.58
N PRO A 222 -18.55 3.91 9.73
CA PRO A 222 -17.85 5.05 10.32
C PRO A 222 -16.50 4.65 10.93
N SER A 223 -15.41 5.26 10.46
CA SER A 223 -14.05 4.88 10.85
C SER A 223 -13.79 5.07 12.36
N LYS A 224 -13.13 4.09 12.97
CA LYS A 224 -12.68 4.13 14.37
C LYS A 224 -11.21 4.51 14.49
N ILE A 225 -10.46 4.43 13.38
CA ILE A 225 -9.05 4.79 13.30
C ILE A 225 -8.69 5.06 11.84
N PHE A 226 -7.84 6.05 11.60
CA PHE A 226 -7.27 6.30 10.28
C PHE A 226 -5.89 5.65 10.13
N PRO A 227 -5.55 5.13 8.94
CA PRO A 227 -4.27 4.46 8.70
C PRO A 227 -3.09 5.41 8.90
N GLY A 228 -3.25 6.67 8.53
CA GLY A 228 -2.16 7.63 8.42
C GLY A 228 -1.26 7.34 7.23
N ASP A 229 -0.26 8.17 7.04
CA ASP A 229 0.75 7.99 6.00
C ASP A 229 1.49 6.66 6.18
N SER A 230 1.76 6.27 7.42
CA SER A 230 2.38 4.98 7.77
C SER A 230 1.62 3.76 7.25
N GLY A 231 0.29 3.73 7.41
CA GLY A 231 -0.53 2.61 6.94
C GLY A 231 -0.68 2.59 5.43
N ALA A 232 -0.97 3.72 4.82
CA ALA A 232 -1.13 3.84 3.39
C ALA A 232 0.18 3.50 2.64
N MET A 233 1.33 4.01 3.13
CA MET A 233 2.63 3.74 2.55
C MET A 233 3.06 2.28 2.72
N ALA A 234 2.83 1.67 3.87
CA ALA A 234 3.13 0.25 4.08
C ALA A 234 2.33 -0.63 3.12
N LEU A 235 1.02 -0.40 2.98
CA LEU A 235 0.16 -1.15 2.07
C LEU A 235 0.54 -0.94 0.59
N GLY A 236 0.85 0.30 0.20
CA GLY A 236 1.30 0.61 -1.15
C GLY A 236 2.64 -0.05 -1.49
N ALA A 237 3.60 -0.01 -0.57
CA ALA A 237 4.91 -0.64 -0.73
C ALA A 237 4.80 -2.18 -0.78
N ALA A 238 3.97 -2.78 0.08
CA ALA A 238 3.70 -4.22 0.05
C ALA A 238 3.05 -4.64 -1.27
N TYR A 239 2.07 -3.88 -1.75
CA TYR A 239 1.41 -4.13 -3.03
C TYR A 239 2.39 -4.06 -4.22
N GLY A 240 3.19 -2.98 -4.30
CA GLY A 240 4.20 -2.84 -5.34
C GLY A 240 5.27 -3.93 -5.29
N SER A 241 5.67 -4.35 -4.08
CA SER A 241 6.61 -5.45 -3.88
C SER A 241 6.07 -6.78 -4.40
N VAL A 242 4.81 -7.11 -4.09
CA VAL A 242 4.14 -8.30 -4.61
C VAL A 242 4.08 -8.28 -6.13
N ALA A 243 3.77 -7.13 -6.73
CA ALA A 243 3.73 -7.00 -8.18
C ALA A 243 5.09 -7.35 -8.83
N ILE A 244 6.19 -6.86 -8.23
CA ILE A 244 7.56 -7.07 -8.71
C ILE A 244 7.98 -8.54 -8.56
N ILE A 245 7.87 -9.10 -7.35
CA ILE A 245 8.31 -10.48 -7.10
C ILE A 245 7.40 -11.52 -7.75
N GLY A 246 6.14 -11.18 -8.01
CA GLY A 246 5.16 -12.02 -8.70
C GLY A 246 5.19 -11.88 -10.23
N GLY A 247 5.98 -10.95 -10.79
CA GLY A 247 6.03 -10.69 -12.23
C GLY A 247 4.67 -10.30 -12.82
N VAL A 248 3.87 -9.54 -12.08
CA VAL A 248 2.50 -9.13 -12.46
C VAL A 248 2.33 -7.61 -12.46
N GLU A 249 3.40 -6.88 -12.74
CA GLU A 249 3.49 -5.42 -12.64
C GLU A 249 2.42 -4.73 -13.47
N VAL A 250 2.20 -5.19 -14.71
CA VAL A 250 1.23 -4.56 -15.62
C VAL A 250 -0.19 -4.73 -15.08
N VAL A 251 -0.53 -5.93 -14.60
CA VAL A 251 -1.84 -6.18 -13.98
C VAL A 251 -2.01 -5.31 -12.74
N ALA A 252 -0.97 -5.23 -11.91
CA ALA A 252 -0.98 -4.42 -10.70
C ALA A 252 -1.14 -2.92 -11.00
N VAL A 253 -0.46 -2.38 -12.01
CA VAL A 253 -0.60 -0.98 -12.43
C VAL A 253 -2.02 -0.70 -12.94
N ILE A 254 -2.58 -1.60 -13.76
CA ILE A 254 -3.96 -1.46 -14.26
C ILE A 254 -4.96 -1.49 -13.09
N ALA A 255 -4.76 -2.37 -12.11
CA ALA A 255 -5.65 -2.50 -10.96
C ALA A 255 -5.69 -1.24 -10.07
N ILE A 256 -4.58 -0.48 -9.99
CA ILE A 256 -4.51 0.78 -9.24
C ILE A 256 -4.68 2.03 -10.11
N LEU A 257 -5.10 1.88 -11.37
CA LEU A 257 -5.28 3.00 -12.30
C LEU A 257 -6.14 4.15 -11.73
N PRO A 258 -7.24 3.90 -10.99
CA PRO A 258 -7.99 4.98 -10.35
C PRO A 258 -7.15 5.83 -9.37
N ALA A 259 -6.27 5.20 -8.61
CA ALA A 259 -5.37 5.90 -7.69
C ALA A 259 -4.29 6.69 -8.44
N ILE A 260 -3.76 6.12 -9.54
CA ILE A 260 -2.81 6.81 -10.44
C ILE A 260 -3.48 8.04 -11.05
N MET A 261 -4.72 7.91 -11.53
CA MET A 261 -5.47 9.04 -12.08
C MET A 261 -5.74 10.12 -11.02
N ASN A 262 -6.07 9.73 -9.78
CA ASN A 262 -6.24 10.68 -8.67
C ASN A 262 -4.95 11.49 -8.45
N SER A 263 -3.80 10.81 -8.39
CA SER A 263 -2.50 11.47 -8.23
C SER A 263 -2.18 12.39 -9.41
N PHE A 264 -2.49 11.97 -10.63
CA PHE A 264 -2.30 12.76 -11.84
C PHE A 264 -3.16 14.02 -11.85
N PHE A 265 -4.46 13.91 -11.54
CA PHE A 265 -5.37 15.07 -11.47
C PHE A 265 -4.91 16.06 -10.39
N PHE A 266 -4.56 15.56 -9.21
CA PHE A 266 -4.03 16.38 -8.15
C PHE A 266 -2.78 17.16 -8.61
N LEU A 267 -1.77 16.44 -9.09
CA LEU A 267 -0.49 17.03 -9.50
C LEU A 267 -0.66 18.02 -10.66
N SER A 268 -1.48 17.70 -11.67
CA SER A 268 -1.72 18.56 -12.83
C SER A 268 -2.47 19.84 -12.46
N SER A 269 -3.38 19.78 -11.49
CA SER A 269 -4.12 20.96 -11.02
C SER A 269 -3.29 21.88 -10.13
N VAL A 270 -2.46 21.32 -9.27
CA VAL A 270 -1.59 22.07 -8.35
C VAL A 270 -0.29 22.53 -9.01
N LYS A 271 0.17 21.83 -10.07
CA LYS A 271 1.39 22.10 -10.86
C LYS A 271 2.69 22.14 -10.07
N ARG A 272 2.71 21.54 -8.88
CA ARG A 272 3.91 21.43 -8.03
C ARG A 272 3.77 20.25 -7.07
N LEU A 273 4.90 19.70 -6.62
CA LEU A 273 4.94 18.69 -5.58
C LEU A 273 4.76 19.39 -4.22
N VAL A 274 3.57 19.26 -3.65
CA VAL A 274 3.23 19.82 -2.33
C VAL A 274 2.52 18.77 -1.50
N GLU A 275 2.65 18.89 -0.20
CA GLU A 275 1.87 18.09 0.73
C GLU A 275 0.40 18.54 0.73
N HIS A 276 -0.53 17.57 0.73
CA HIS A 276 -1.97 17.87 0.74
C HIS A 276 -2.39 18.77 1.90
N ARG A 277 -1.71 18.67 3.05
CA ARG A 277 -1.97 19.48 4.26
C ARG A 277 -1.60 20.96 4.11
N GLU A 278 -0.77 21.30 3.13
CA GLU A 278 -0.39 22.70 2.82
C GLU A 278 -1.45 23.41 1.98
N ILE A 279 -2.38 22.67 1.38
CA ILE A 279 -3.43 23.23 0.54
C ILE A 279 -4.62 23.62 1.38
N LYS A 280 -4.92 24.92 1.43
CA LYS A 280 -6.03 25.47 2.22
C LYS A 280 -7.41 25.21 1.59
N SER A 281 -7.47 25.17 0.26
CA SER A 281 -8.72 24.98 -0.48
C SER A 281 -9.07 23.51 -0.56
N GLN A 282 -10.20 23.11 0.01
CA GLN A 282 -10.65 21.72 0.02
C GLN A 282 -11.31 21.34 -1.32
N PRO A 283 -11.03 20.15 -1.88
CA PRO A 283 -11.63 19.71 -3.15
C PRO A 283 -13.12 19.41 -3.04
N THR A 284 -13.60 19.07 -1.87
CA THR A 284 -15.01 18.72 -1.59
C THR A 284 -15.51 19.40 -0.33
N ILE A 285 -16.81 19.63 -0.24
CA ILE A 285 -17.51 20.22 0.91
C ILE A 285 -18.55 19.22 1.40
N MET A 286 -18.67 19.06 2.72
CA MET A 286 -19.73 18.28 3.33
C MET A 286 -20.90 19.19 3.70
N LEU A 287 -22.09 18.84 3.24
CA LEU A 287 -23.35 19.50 3.59
C LEU A 287 -23.89 18.98 4.94
N PRO A 288 -24.82 19.73 5.58
CA PRO A 288 -25.42 19.32 6.86
C PRO A 288 -26.17 17.98 6.82
N ASP A 289 -26.60 17.53 5.64
CA ASP A 289 -27.27 16.24 5.41
C ASP A 289 -26.29 15.08 5.13
N SER A 290 -25.01 15.27 5.47
CA SER A 290 -23.91 14.32 5.25
C SER A 290 -23.62 14.02 3.76
N LYS A 291 -24.13 14.81 2.83
CA LYS A 291 -23.76 14.73 1.42
C LYS A 291 -22.45 15.43 1.15
N ILE A 292 -21.65 14.84 0.28
CA ILE A 292 -20.39 15.43 -0.17
C ILE A 292 -20.64 16.02 -1.56
N ILE A 293 -20.28 17.29 -1.76
CA ILE A 293 -20.36 17.99 -3.04
C ILE A 293 -19.00 18.51 -3.47
N SER A 294 -18.87 18.79 -4.76
CA SER A 294 -17.69 19.46 -5.32
C SER A 294 -17.55 20.87 -4.75
N SER A 295 -16.31 21.29 -4.50
CA SER A 295 -16.02 22.69 -4.15
C SER A 295 -16.05 23.56 -5.41
N ASP A 296 -16.70 24.73 -5.32
CA ASP A 296 -16.70 25.74 -6.38
C ASP A 296 -15.43 26.60 -6.38
N ASP A 297 -14.52 26.41 -5.39
CA ASP A 297 -13.28 27.17 -5.33
C ASP A 297 -12.36 26.76 -6.52
N PRO A 298 -12.03 27.71 -7.42
CA PRO A 298 -11.14 27.42 -8.55
C PRO A 298 -9.71 27.08 -8.14
N LYS A 299 -9.31 27.41 -6.91
CA LYS A 299 -7.99 27.06 -6.34
C LYS A 299 -7.96 25.69 -5.68
N ALA A 300 -9.11 25.06 -5.49
CA ALA A 300 -9.16 23.72 -4.91
C ALA A 300 -8.60 22.70 -5.91
N PRO A 301 -7.78 21.72 -5.43
CA PRO A 301 -7.19 20.72 -6.30
C PRO A 301 -8.26 19.86 -6.97
N VAL A 302 -7.96 19.41 -8.19
CA VAL A 302 -8.78 18.40 -8.86
C VAL A 302 -8.38 17.04 -8.32
N THR A 303 -9.35 16.32 -7.76
CA THR A 303 -9.19 14.95 -7.27
C THR A 303 -10.26 14.07 -7.90
N LEU A 304 -10.04 12.77 -7.92
CA LEU A 304 -11.04 11.83 -8.42
C LEU A 304 -12.38 11.99 -7.68
N MET A 305 -12.31 12.18 -6.34
CA MET A 305 -13.51 12.41 -5.52
C MET A 305 -14.25 13.69 -5.95
N ARG A 306 -13.52 14.80 -6.17
CA ARG A 306 -14.13 16.06 -6.63
C ARG A 306 -14.87 15.87 -7.95
N LEU A 307 -14.29 15.11 -8.89
CA LEU A 307 -14.92 14.83 -10.18
C LEU A 307 -16.17 13.96 -10.02
N LEU A 308 -16.12 12.91 -9.19
CA LEU A 308 -17.26 12.01 -8.97
C LEU A 308 -18.49 12.68 -8.33
N VAL A 309 -18.28 13.74 -7.54
CA VAL A 309 -19.38 14.45 -6.86
C VAL A 309 -19.73 15.79 -7.56
N SER A 310 -19.14 16.08 -8.70
CA SER A 310 -19.48 17.25 -9.52
C SER A 310 -20.60 16.98 -10.52
N GLU A 311 -20.96 15.72 -10.72
CA GLU A 311 -22.09 15.27 -11.53
C GLU A 311 -23.36 15.17 -10.66
#